data_066b605b5295f53ae950e17a9e2514a7
#
_entry.id   066b605b5295f53ae950e17a9e2514a7
#
_cell.length_a   1.000
_cell.length_b   1.000
_cell.length_c   1.000
_cell.angle_alpha   90.00
_cell.angle_beta   90.00
_cell.angle_gamma   90.00
#
_symmetry.space_group_name_H-M   'P 1'
#
loop_
_entity.id
_entity.type
_entity.pdbx_description
1 polymer ?
#
loop_
_entity_poly.entity_id
_entity_poly.type
_entity_poly.pdbx_seq_one_letter_code
_entity_poly.pdbx_strand_id
1 'polypeptide(L)'
;MKKFYFILVAAAMFVAVDAKAQLGVGVGYNLLNTTTTVADESESSSLNGFYIEAEYNFNLLDEQWGTLGIQPGIRYTFAGEAEQEEVLGIKTRASLTEHYLDIPVQVKYGYEVISSKLNINAFAGPVFSIGLASIVKGSTDDSVVKTNAYKDSDYGRFDLKIGVGVGVDLFEKFNVKVGYNFGLLNRYTGEQIDEYKYKIHTGVFYVGVGYNF
;
A
#
# COMPACT_ATOMS: atom_id res chain seq x y z
N MET A 1 8.43 -25.83 -5.63
CA MET A 1 8.54 -25.47 -7.07
C MET A 1 7.39 -24.60 -7.58
N LYS A 2 6.15 -24.70 -7.07
CA LYS A 2 5.02 -23.86 -7.54
C LYS A 2 5.15 -22.33 -7.26
N LYS A 3 5.96 -21.92 -6.29
CA LYS A 3 6.19 -20.50 -5.94
C LYS A 3 7.11 -19.77 -6.94
N PHE A 4 7.95 -20.48 -7.68
CA PHE A 4 8.86 -19.90 -8.67
C PHE A 4 8.15 -19.51 -9.98
N TYR A 5 7.05 -20.21 -10.33
CA TYR A 5 6.28 -19.90 -11.54
C TYR A 5 5.57 -18.55 -11.46
N PHE A 6 5.14 -18.12 -10.27
CA PHE A 6 4.49 -16.82 -10.09
C PHE A 6 5.45 -15.66 -10.35
N ILE A 7 6.71 -15.79 -9.90
CA ILE A 7 7.75 -14.76 -10.13
C ILE A 7 8.15 -14.75 -11.61
N LEU A 8 8.19 -15.93 -12.26
CA LEU A 8 8.51 -16.04 -13.68
C LEU A 8 7.39 -15.51 -14.59
N VAL A 9 6.12 -15.71 -14.23
CA VAL A 9 4.97 -15.15 -14.94
C VAL A 9 4.90 -13.63 -14.75
N ALA A 10 5.16 -13.13 -13.54
CA ALA A 10 5.29 -11.69 -13.30
C ALA A 10 6.45 -11.08 -14.09
N ALA A 11 7.63 -11.72 -14.10
CA ALA A 11 8.78 -11.28 -14.88
C ALA A 11 8.53 -11.39 -16.41
N ALA A 12 7.83 -12.41 -16.87
CA ALA A 12 7.48 -12.57 -18.28
C ALA A 12 6.47 -11.52 -18.78
N MET A 13 5.59 -11.03 -17.90
CA MET A 13 4.71 -9.90 -18.23
C MET A 13 5.49 -8.60 -18.44
N PHE A 14 6.68 -8.45 -17.86
CA PHE A 14 7.56 -7.29 -18.09
C PHE A 14 8.40 -7.37 -19.37
N VAL A 15 8.52 -8.54 -20.01
CA VAL A 15 9.43 -8.76 -21.16
C VAL A 15 8.71 -8.75 -22.52
N ALA A 16 7.38 -8.87 -22.55
CA ALA A 16 6.60 -9.08 -23.77
C ALA A 16 5.82 -7.87 -24.22
N VAL A 17 6.42 -6.65 -24.24
CA VAL A 17 5.65 -5.47 -24.60
C VAL A 17 6.28 -4.64 -25.68
N ASP A 18 5.47 -4.46 -26.73
CA ASP A 18 5.62 -3.48 -27.78
C ASP A 18 5.79 -2.04 -27.23
N ALA A 19 6.37 -1.17 -28.06
CA ALA A 19 6.86 0.18 -27.81
C ALA A 19 5.88 1.25 -27.25
N LYS A 20 4.76 0.84 -26.63
CA LYS A 20 3.76 1.76 -26.05
C LYS A 20 3.65 1.71 -24.53
N ALA A 21 4.52 0.96 -23.87
CA ALA A 21 4.46 0.81 -22.43
C ALA A 21 5.48 1.71 -21.75
N GLN A 22 5.05 2.48 -20.73
CA GLN A 22 5.88 3.44 -20.01
C GLN A 22 6.20 2.90 -18.61
N LEU A 23 7.48 2.88 -18.26
CA LEU A 23 7.93 2.65 -16.91
C LEU A 23 7.78 3.95 -16.10
N GLY A 24 7.11 3.88 -14.95
CA GLY A 24 7.03 4.97 -13.98
C GLY A 24 7.72 4.60 -12.68
N VAL A 25 8.29 5.58 -12.02
CA VAL A 25 8.76 5.47 -10.63
C VAL A 25 8.14 6.58 -9.81
N GLY A 26 7.83 6.31 -8.55
CA GLY A 26 7.16 7.29 -7.70
C GLY A 26 7.57 7.16 -6.24
N VAL A 27 7.32 8.25 -5.53
CA VAL A 27 7.46 8.34 -4.08
C VAL A 27 6.29 9.14 -3.52
N GLY A 28 5.92 8.87 -2.28
CA GLY A 28 4.85 9.63 -1.67
C GLY A 28 4.71 9.39 -0.18
N TYR A 29 3.79 10.13 0.39
CA TYR A 29 3.32 9.98 1.75
C TYR A 29 2.18 8.97 1.81
N ASN A 30 2.11 8.20 2.89
CA ASN A 30 0.97 7.35 3.18
C ASN A 30 0.51 7.50 4.64
N LEU A 31 -0.77 7.23 4.85
CA LEU A 31 -1.40 7.08 6.15
C LEU A 31 -2.01 5.68 6.20
N LEU A 32 -1.39 4.80 6.98
CA LEU A 32 -1.88 3.45 7.21
C LEU A 32 -2.89 3.48 8.36
N ASN A 33 -4.12 3.12 8.08
CA ASN A 33 -5.20 3.00 9.05
C ASN A 33 -5.41 1.53 9.39
N THR A 34 -5.43 1.20 10.67
CA THR A 34 -5.77 -0.13 11.16
C THR A 34 -7.02 -0.02 12.02
N THR A 35 -8.08 -0.74 11.64
CA THR A 35 -9.32 -0.82 12.38
C THR A 35 -9.44 -2.21 13.01
N THR A 36 -9.50 -2.25 14.32
CA THR A 36 -9.75 -3.47 15.10
C THR A 36 -11.18 -3.44 15.60
N THR A 37 -11.95 -4.49 15.30
CA THR A 37 -13.33 -4.65 15.76
C THR A 37 -13.41 -5.86 16.69
N VAL A 38 -13.96 -5.67 17.87
CA VAL A 38 -14.21 -6.71 18.87
C VAL A 38 -15.65 -6.56 19.35
N ALA A 39 -16.47 -7.61 19.21
CA ALA A 39 -17.87 -7.61 19.68
C ALA A 39 -18.65 -6.35 19.23
N ASP A 40 -18.53 -5.95 17.94
CA ASP A 40 -19.17 -4.79 17.33
C ASP A 40 -18.65 -3.40 17.76
N GLU A 41 -17.69 -3.32 18.67
CA GLU A 41 -16.95 -2.09 18.97
C GLU A 41 -15.71 -2.00 18.09
N SER A 42 -15.48 -0.83 17.48
CA SER A 42 -14.37 -0.61 16.56
C SER A 42 -13.47 0.51 17.05
N GLU A 43 -12.17 0.22 17.12
CA GLU A 43 -11.12 1.18 17.37
C GLU A 43 -10.24 1.31 16.12
N SER A 44 -9.83 2.53 15.81
CA SER A 44 -8.95 2.80 14.65
C SER A 44 -7.69 3.54 15.09
N SER A 45 -6.56 3.07 14.60
CA SER A 45 -5.27 3.74 14.75
C SER A 45 -4.68 4.07 13.38
N SER A 46 -3.84 5.10 13.32
CA SER A 46 -3.25 5.57 12.06
C SER A 46 -1.74 5.75 12.23
N LEU A 47 -0.98 5.22 11.28
CA LEU A 47 0.47 5.36 11.22
C LEU A 47 0.86 6.18 9.99
N ASN A 48 1.70 7.18 10.21
CA ASN A 48 2.26 8.01 9.15
C ASN A 48 3.46 7.32 8.50
N GLY A 49 3.64 7.53 7.20
CA GLY A 49 4.73 6.90 6.51
C GLY A 49 4.99 7.42 5.10
N PHE A 50 5.80 6.68 4.39
CA PHE A 50 6.12 6.95 3.00
C PHE A 50 6.10 5.67 2.17
N TYR A 51 6.01 5.83 0.86
CA TYR A 51 6.17 4.74 -0.07
C TYR A 51 7.11 5.09 -1.21
N ILE A 52 7.68 4.07 -1.80
CA ILE A 52 8.35 4.12 -3.10
C ILE A 52 7.71 3.09 -4.00
N GLU A 53 7.57 3.39 -5.28
CA GLU A 53 6.94 2.48 -6.23
C GLU A 53 7.61 2.51 -7.59
N ALA A 54 7.45 1.41 -8.30
CA ALA A 54 7.67 1.30 -9.73
C ALA A 54 6.41 0.71 -10.35
N GLU A 55 5.97 1.28 -11.46
CA GLU A 55 4.75 0.87 -12.15
C GLU A 55 4.98 0.86 -13.66
N TYR A 56 4.19 0.09 -14.35
CA TYR A 56 4.26 -0.04 -15.79
C TYR A 56 2.90 0.26 -16.40
N ASN A 57 2.82 1.25 -17.29
CA ASN A 57 1.57 1.62 -17.95
C ASN A 57 1.47 0.91 -19.30
N PHE A 58 0.50 0.01 -19.43
CA PHE A 58 0.13 -0.67 -20.67
C PHE A 58 -1.12 -0.03 -21.24
N ASN A 59 -1.01 0.77 -22.27
CA ASN A 59 -2.15 1.33 -22.95
C ASN A 59 -2.79 0.25 -23.85
N LEU A 60 -4.04 -0.11 -23.52
CA LEU A 60 -4.82 -1.10 -24.27
C LEU A 60 -5.64 -0.44 -25.38
N LEU A 61 -6.21 0.72 -25.11
CA LEU A 61 -7.01 1.51 -26.02
C LEU A 61 -6.57 2.96 -25.92
N ASP A 62 -6.39 3.59 -27.07
CA ASP A 62 -5.99 5.01 -27.20
C ASP A 62 -6.88 5.64 -28.26
N GLU A 63 -7.93 6.32 -27.81
CA GLU A 63 -9.00 6.84 -28.63
C GLU A 63 -9.22 8.33 -28.34
N GLN A 64 -9.95 9.04 -29.17
CA GLN A 64 -10.25 10.48 -28.97
C GLN A 64 -10.98 10.77 -27.65
N TRP A 65 -11.70 9.81 -27.10
CA TRP A 65 -12.41 9.93 -25.82
C TRP A 65 -11.54 9.58 -24.60
N GLY A 66 -10.31 9.12 -24.79
CA GLY A 66 -9.36 8.84 -23.72
C GLY A 66 -8.58 7.55 -23.92
N THR A 67 -7.63 7.34 -23.01
CA THR A 67 -6.74 6.19 -22.97
C THR A 67 -7.17 5.24 -21.86
N LEU A 68 -7.38 3.97 -22.18
CA LEU A 68 -7.62 2.90 -21.21
C LEU A 68 -6.41 1.99 -21.16
N GLY A 69 -5.91 1.69 -19.97
CA GLY A 69 -4.75 0.85 -19.78
C GLY A 69 -4.81 -0.01 -18.53
N ILE A 70 -3.81 -0.87 -18.38
CA ILE A 70 -3.53 -1.63 -17.17
C ILE A 70 -2.20 -1.13 -16.61
N GLN A 71 -2.17 -0.92 -15.31
CA GLN A 71 -1.02 -0.42 -14.57
C GLN A 71 -0.65 -1.40 -13.45
N PRO A 72 0.13 -2.46 -13.73
CA PRO A 72 0.76 -3.26 -12.69
C PRO A 72 1.93 -2.49 -12.08
N GLY A 73 2.19 -2.75 -10.80
CA GLY A 73 3.29 -2.12 -10.10
C GLY A 73 3.80 -2.94 -8.93
N ILE A 74 4.84 -2.41 -8.32
CA ILE A 74 5.40 -2.86 -7.06
C ILE A 74 5.62 -1.62 -6.19
N ARG A 75 5.13 -1.68 -4.96
CA ARG A 75 5.23 -0.57 -4.00
C ARG A 75 5.76 -1.11 -2.68
N TYR A 76 6.81 -0.48 -2.17
CA TYR A 76 7.22 -0.67 -0.80
C TYR A 76 6.64 0.45 0.05
N THR A 77 5.92 0.06 1.10
CA THR A 77 5.24 0.96 2.03
C THR A 77 5.87 0.83 3.41
N PHE A 78 6.27 1.94 3.97
CA PHE A 78 6.69 2.09 5.35
C PHE A 78 5.69 2.96 6.09
N ALA A 79 5.31 2.56 7.31
CA ALA A 79 4.53 3.39 8.21
C ALA A 79 5.02 3.19 9.64
N GLY A 80 5.01 4.24 10.46
CA GLY A 80 5.43 4.11 11.84
C GLY A 80 5.07 5.32 12.68
N GLU A 81 4.98 5.07 13.98
CA GLU A 81 4.75 6.07 15.00
C GLU A 81 5.61 5.76 16.23
N ALA A 82 6.02 6.80 16.92
CA ALA A 82 6.74 6.67 18.18
C ALA A 82 6.18 7.69 19.18
N GLU A 83 5.76 7.20 20.32
CA GLU A 83 5.30 7.99 21.44
C GLU A 83 6.34 7.92 22.58
N GLN A 84 6.51 9.02 23.28
CA GLN A 84 7.36 9.11 24.46
C GLN A 84 6.59 9.78 25.57
N GLU A 85 6.51 9.09 26.70
CA GLU A 85 5.93 9.61 27.93
C GLU A 85 7.00 9.66 29.02
N GLU A 86 6.91 10.67 29.88
CA GLU A 86 7.72 10.77 31.09
C GLU A 86 6.81 10.81 32.31
N VAL A 87 6.87 9.78 33.12
CA VAL A 87 6.09 9.66 34.36
C VAL A 87 7.06 9.48 35.52
N LEU A 88 7.01 10.39 36.49
CA LEU A 88 7.86 10.38 37.70
C LEU A 88 9.38 10.34 37.39
N GLY A 89 9.81 10.99 36.29
CA GLY A 89 11.22 11.01 35.89
C GLY A 89 11.70 9.77 35.14
N ILE A 90 10.81 8.79 34.91
CA ILE A 90 11.10 7.59 34.07
C ILE A 90 10.58 7.86 32.67
N LYS A 91 11.47 7.78 31.67
CA LYS A 91 11.11 7.92 30.27
C LYS A 91 10.72 6.57 29.70
N THR A 92 9.49 6.49 29.24
CA THR A 92 8.96 5.33 28.52
C THR A 92 8.74 5.72 27.06
N ARG A 93 9.22 4.90 26.14
CA ARG A 93 9.03 5.09 24.69
C ARG A 93 8.41 3.84 24.10
N ALA A 94 7.29 4.03 23.40
CA ALA A 94 6.66 3.02 22.57
C ALA A 94 6.79 3.40 21.11
N SER A 95 7.08 2.45 20.24
CA SER A 95 7.06 2.68 18.80
C SER A 95 6.51 1.47 18.05
N LEU A 96 5.68 1.75 17.06
CA LEU A 96 5.16 0.77 16.11
C LEU A 96 5.69 1.10 14.73
N THR A 97 6.17 0.10 14.02
CA THR A 97 6.71 0.25 12.67
C THR A 97 6.21 -0.88 11.79
N GLU A 98 5.63 -0.54 10.65
CA GLU A 98 5.05 -1.48 9.69
C GLU A 98 5.70 -1.34 8.32
N HIS A 99 5.99 -2.48 7.69
CA HIS A 99 6.61 -2.57 6.37
C HIS A 99 5.78 -3.50 5.49
N TYR A 100 5.39 -3.03 4.29
CA TYR A 100 4.62 -3.80 3.33
C TYR A 100 5.28 -3.80 1.96
N LEU A 101 5.05 -4.89 1.25
CA LEU A 101 5.24 -5.00 -0.19
C LEU A 101 3.87 -5.12 -0.82
N ASP A 102 3.47 -4.12 -1.58
CA ASP A 102 2.20 -4.07 -2.28
C ASP A 102 2.44 -4.32 -3.79
N ILE A 103 1.58 -5.12 -4.39
CA ILE A 103 1.56 -5.39 -5.83
C ILE A 103 0.20 -4.93 -6.37
N PRO A 104 0.07 -3.64 -6.75
CA PRO A 104 -1.12 -3.14 -7.41
C PRO A 104 -1.22 -3.67 -8.83
N VAL A 105 -2.45 -3.98 -9.26
CA VAL A 105 -2.81 -4.25 -10.65
C VAL A 105 -4.05 -3.45 -10.96
N GLN A 106 -3.88 -2.27 -11.52
CA GLN A 106 -4.95 -1.29 -11.65
C GLN A 106 -5.35 -1.10 -13.12
N VAL A 107 -6.63 -0.89 -13.36
CA VAL A 107 -7.12 -0.33 -14.62
C VAL A 107 -7.04 1.18 -14.48
N LYS A 108 -6.42 1.83 -15.45
CA LYS A 108 -6.26 3.29 -15.52
C LYS A 108 -7.00 3.83 -16.73
N TYR A 109 -7.84 4.82 -16.51
CA TYR A 109 -8.47 5.60 -17.57
C TYR A 109 -7.93 7.02 -17.50
N GLY A 110 -7.39 7.52 -18.60
CA GLY A 110 -6.83 8.84 -18.76
C GLY A 110 -7.55 9.65 -19.84
N TYR A 111 -7.71 10.96 -19.59
CA TYR A 111 -8.25 11.89 -20.54
C TYR A 111 -7.32 13.09 -20.71
N GLU A 112 -6.89 13.34 -21.95
CA GLU A 112 -6.08 14.52 -22.29
C GLU A 112 -6.94 15.79 -22.27
N VAL A 113 -6.66 16.65 -21.31
CA VAL A 113 -7.29 17.99 -21.23
C VAL A 113 -6.57 18.96 -22.14
N ILE A 114 -5.24 18.86 -22.18
CA ILE A 114 -4.36 19.64 -23.05
C ILE A 114 -3.36 18.68 -23.67
N SER A 115 -3.39 18.53 -24.99
CA SER A 115 -2.55 17.56 -25.71
C SER A 115 -1.08 17.64 -25.29
N SER A 116 -0.53 16.48 -24.94
CA SER A 116 0.87 16.28 -24.48
C SER A 116 1.30 17.12 -23.27
N LYS A 117 0.38 17.82 -22.61
CA LYS A 117 0.71 18.67 -21.44
C LYS A 117 -0.02 18.31 -20.17
N LEU A 118 -1.30 17.97 -20.28
CA LEU A 118 -2.15 17.73 -19.12
C LEU A 118 -3.10 16.58 -19.42
N ASN A 119 -2.91 15.47 -18.70
CA ASN A 119 -3.82 14.34 -18.68
C ASN A 119 -4.35 14.17 -17.27
N ILE A 120 -5.66 14.04 -17.11
CA ILE A 120 -6.28 13.64 -15.85
C ILE A 120 -6.63 12.16 -15.93
N ASN A 121 -6.40 11.43 -14.86
CA ASN A 121 -6.66 10.00 -14.87
C ASN A 121 -7.35 9.53 -13.58
N ALA A 122 -8.06 8.43 -13.71
CA ALA A 122 -8.61 7.68 -12.60
C ALA A 122 -8.15 6.23 -12.72
N PHE A 123 -7.93 5.57 -11.60
CA PHE A 123 -7.51 4.19 -11.57
C PHE A 123 -8.19 3.41 -10.45
N ALA A 124 -8.42 2.12 -10.70
CA ALA A 124 -8.97 1.21 -9.72
C ALA A 124 -8.51 -0.22 -9.99
N GLY A 125 -8.35 -1.02 -8.94
CA GLY A 125 -8.01 -2.44 -9.09
C GLY A 125 -7.55 -3.10 -7.81
N PRO A 126 -7.28 -4.42 -7.86
CA PRO A 126 -6.76 -5.16 -6.74
C PRO A 126 -5.32 -4.75 -6.40
N VAL A 127 -5.02 -4.81 -5.09
CA VAL A 127 -3.68 -4.62 -4.54
C VAL A 127 -3.40 -5.80 -3.62
N PHE A 128 -2.42 -6.61 -3.99
CA PHE A 128 -1.96 -7.74 -3.19
C PHE A 128 -0.87 -7.23 -2.24
N SER A 129 -1.13 -7.31 -0.94
CA SER A 129 -0.28 -6.72 0.09
C SER A 129 0.35 -7.81 0.96
N ILE A 130 1.65 -7.74 1.17
CA ILE A 130 2.42 -8.68 1.99
C ILE A 130 3.14 -7.92 3.08
N GLY A 131 2.78 -8.17 4.35
CA GLY A 131 3.48 -7.64 5.51
C GLY A 131 4.88 -8.24 5.65
N LEU A 132 5.90 -7.42 5.51
CA LEU A 132 7.29 -7.83 5.65
C LEU A 132 7.72 -7.84 7.12
N ALA A 133 7.38 -6.78 7.85
CA ALA A 133 7.65 -6.63 9.27
C ALA A 133 6.59 -5.77 9.94
N SER A 134 6.20 -6.12 11.16
CA SER A 134 5.40 -5.32 12.07
C SER A 134 6.09 -5.37 13.43
N ILE A 135 6.77 -4.28 13.80
CA ILE A 135 7.70 -4.24 14.92
C ILE A 135 7.17 -3.28 15.96
N VAL A 136 6.85 -3.83 17.12
CA VAL A 136 6.55 -3.07 18.34
C VAL A 136 7.80 -3.02 19.20
N LYS A 137 8.21 -1.84 19.61
CA LYS A 137 9.31 -1.65 20.57
C LYS A 137 8.81 -0.84 21.75
N GLY A 138 9.04 -1.37 22.93
CA GLY A 138 8.91 -0.65 24.19
C GLY A 138 10.28 -0.46 24.82
N SER A 139 10.62 0.75 25.25
CA SER A 139 11.87 1.00 25.97
C SER A 139 11.60 1.86 27.21
N THR A 140 12.28 1.49 28.28
CA THR A 140 12.45 2.29 29.50
C THR A 140 13.92 2.59 29.65
N ASP A 141 14.31 3.41 30.63
CA ASP A 141 15.71 3.79 30.85
C ASP A 141 16.66 2.59 30.98
N ASP A 142 16.16 1.43 31.46
CA ASP A 142 16.95 0.24 31.74
C ASP A 142 16.68 -0.97 30.84
N SER A 143 15.63 -0.94 29.99
CA SER A 143 15.25 -2.12 29.20
C SER A 143 14.62 -1.76 27.85
N VAL A 144 14.90 -2.62 26.85
CA VAL A 144 14.28 -2.54 25.52
C VAL A 144 13.64 -3.90 25.20
N VAL A 145 12.33 -3.88 24.97
CA VAL A 145 11.55 -5.04 24.48
C VAL A 145 11.20 -4.81 23.03
N LYS A 146 11.42 -5.84 22.19
CA LYS A 146 11.09 -5.82 20.76
C LYS A 146 10.29 -7.05 20.41
N THR A 147 9.11 -6.86 19.86
CA THR A 147 8.18 -7.91 19.43
C THR A 147 7.88 -7.77 17.95
N ASN A 148 7.76 -8.88 17.24
CA ASN A 148 7.33 -8.87 15.84
C ASN A 148 5.93 -9.50 15.75
N ALA A 149 4.91 -8.67 15.47
CA ALA A 149 3.52 -9.09 15.43
C ALA A 149 3.28 -10.28 14.47
N TYR A 150 4.03 -10.38 13.39
CA TYR A 150 3.91 -11.51 12.45
C TYR A 150 4.51 -12.84 12.95
N LYS A 151 5.21 -12.86 14.08
CA LYS A 151 5.79 -14.07 14.65
C LYS A 151 5.20 -14.38 16.02
N ASP A 152 4.88 -13.33 16.76
CA ASP A 152 4.59 -13.40 18.17
C ASP A 152 3.10 -13.13 18.49
N SER A 153 2.29 -12.86 17.46
CA SER A 153 0.84 -12.65 17.58
C SER A 153 0.08 -13.19 16.36
N ASP A 154 -1.24 -13.30 16.53
CA ASP A 154 -2.17 -13.79 15.51
C ASP A 154 -2.48 -12.72 14.43
N TYR A 155 -1.45 -12.14 13.84
CA TYR A 155 -1.56 -11.11 12.82
C TYR A 155 -1.09 -11.63 11.46
N GLY A 156 -2.02 -11.70 10.51
CA GLY A 156 -1.76 -12.23 9.17
C GLY A 156 -0.90 -11.30 8.33
N ARG A 157 0.01 -11.88 7.53
CA ARG A 157 0.90 -11.11 6.64
C ARG A 157 0.26 -10.69 5.34
N PHE A 158 -0.66 -11.48 4.83
CA PHE A 158 -1.29 -11.25 3.53
C PHE A 158 -2.58 -10.45 3.69
N ASP A 159 -2.77 -9.46 2.83
CA ASP A 159 -4.03 -8.73 2.67
C ASP A 159 -4.33 -8.57 1.17
N LEU A 160 -5.60 -8.64 0.82
CA LEU A 160 -6.12 -8.25 -0.47
C LEU A 160 -6.86 -6.92 -0.30
N LYS A 161 -6.47 -5.91 -1.08
CA LYS A 161 -7.10 -4.59 -1.02
C LYS A 161 -7.71 -4.23 -2.37
N ILE A 162 -8.70 -3.35 -2.36
CA ILE A 162 -9.15 -2.64 -3.56
C ILE A 162 -8.60 -1.22 -3.48
N GLY A 163 -7.76 -0.88 -4.46
CA GLY A 163 -7.23 0.46 -4.64
C GLY A 163 -8.10 1.28 -5.58
N VAL A 164 -8.35 2.53 -5.22
CA VAL A 164 -8.99 3.53 -6.09
C VAL A 164 -8.23 4.84 -5.97
N GLY A 165 -8.16 5.61 -7.03
CA GLY A 165 -7.51 6.91 -6.99
C GLY A 165 -7.68 7.72 -8.26
N VAL A 166 -7.15 8.92 -8.19
CA VAL A 166 -7.08 9.86 -9.31
C VAL A 166 -5.68 10.44 -9.41
N GLY A 167 -5.32 10.86 -10.60
CA GLY A 167 -4.02 11.46 -10.84
C GLY A 167 -4.04 12.48 -11.97
N VAL A 168 -2.94 13.19 -12.07
CA VAL A 168 -2.66 14.15 -13.12
C VAL A 168 -1.29 13.85 -13.69
N ASP A 169 -1.21 13.62 -15.00
CA ASP A 169 0.06 13.50 -15.71
C ASP A 169 0.37 14.85 -16.39
N LEU A 170 1.54 15.39 -16.09
CA LEU A 170 2.03 16.65 -16.64
C LEU A 170 3.17 16.38 -17.61
N PHE A 171 3.06 16.94 -18.82
CA PHE A 171 4.04 16.81 -19.89
C PHE A 171 4.41 15.35 -20.23
N GLU A 172 3.45 14.44 -20.03
CA GLU A 172 3.61 12.98 -20.20
C GLU A 172 4.67 12.34 -19.26
N LYS A 173 5.34 13.13 -18.45
CA LYS A 173 6.50 12.73 -17.64
C LYS A 173 6.26 12.76 -16.14
N PHE A 174 5.62 13.80 -15.63
CA PHE A 174 5.41 13.95 -14.20
C PHE A 174 4.00 13.50 -13.83
N ASN A 175 3.90 12.65 -12.84
CA ASN A 175 2.63 12.17 -12.31
C ASN A 175 2.43 12.68 -10.89
N VAL A 176 1.23 13.15 -10.59
CA VAL A 176 0.76 13.42 -9.21
C VAL A 176 -0.47 12.58 -9.00
N LYS A 177 -0.52 11.80 -7.94
CA LYS A 177 -1.65 10.93 -7.65
C LYS A 177 -2.08 10.98 -6.19
N VAL A 178 -3.37 10.72 -5.97
CA VAL A 178 -3.96 10.50 -4.66
C VAL A 178 -4.89 9.30 -4.74
N GLY A 179 -4.87 8.47 -3.71
CA GLY A 179 -5.70 7.27 -3.70
C GLY A 179 -5.89 6.69 -2.31
N TYR A 180 -6.73 5.67 -2.28
CA TYR A 180 -7.02 4.88 -1.10
C TYR A 180 -7.09 3.39 -1.44
N ASN A 181 -6.47 2.57 -0.61
CA ASN A 181 -6.53 1.10 -0.69
C ASN A 181 -7.36 0.59 0.49
N PHE A 182 -8.50 -0.04 0.19
CA PHE A 182 -9.41 -0.63 1.18
C PHE A 182 -9.01 -2.09 1.41
N GLY A 183 -8.61 -2.46 2.62
CA GLY A 183 -8.33 -3.85 2.99
C GLY A 183 -9.62 -4.66 3.09
N LEU A 184 -9.65 -5.81 2.42
CA LEU A 184 -10.81 -6.68 2.32
C LEU A 184 -10.74 -7.87 3.28
N LEU A 185 -9.53 -8.31 3.63
CA LEU A 185 -9.36 -9.50 4.45
C LEU A 185 -9.30 -9.16 5.93
N ASN A 186 -9.87 -10.06 6.74
CA ASN A 186 -9.59 -10.03 8.16
C ASN A 186 -8.16 -10.53 8.40
N ARG A 187 -7.33 -9.68 8.98
CA ARG A 187 -5.93 -10.00 9.27
C ARG A 187 -5.72 -10.69 10.62
N TYR A 188 -6.76 -10.83 11.42
CA TYR A 188 -6.70 -11.67 12.61
C TYR A 188 -6.74 -13.15 12.20
N THR A 189 -5.75 -13.93 12.63
CA THR A 189 -5.57 -15.35 12.28
C THR A 189 -5.72 -16.29 13.49
N GLY A 190 -5.98 -15.75 14.67
CA GLY A 190 -6.20 -16.52 15.90
C GLY A 190 -7.56 -17.21 15.95
N GLU A 191 -7.76 -18.00 16.99
CA GLU A 191 -9.03 -18.67 17.23
C GLU A 191 -10.12 -17.66 17.49
N GLN A 192 -11.24 -17.79 16.78
CA GLN A 192 -12.44 -16.99 17.01
C GLN A 192 -13.24 -17.60 18.15
N ILE A 193 -13.55 -16.82 19.14
CA ILE A 193 -14.47 -17.21 20.21
C ILE A 193 -15.86 -16.79 19.76
N ASP A 194 -16.83 -17.71 19.74
CA ASP A 194 -18.17 -17.49 19.15
C ASP A 194 -18.89 -16.25 19.69
N GLU A 195 -18.60 -15.83 20.91
CA GLU A 195 -19.17 -14.65 21.56
C GLU A 195 -18.43 -13.34 21.21
N TYR A 196 -17.15 -13.43 20.80
CA TYR A 196 -16.30 -12.26 20.49
C TYR A 196 -15.56 -12.45 19.18
N LYS A 197 -16.10 -11.90 18.09
CA LYS A 197 -15.45 -11.94 16.76
C LYS A 197 -14.41 -10.83 16.64
N TYR A 198 -13.16 -11.25 16.52
CA TYR A 198 -12.06 -10.32 16.24
C TYR A 198 -11.90 -10.11 14.74
N LYS A 199 -11.85 -8.85 14.32
CA LYS A 199 -11.56 -8.46 12.93
C LYS A 199 -10.53 -7.35 12.93
N ILE A 200 -9.52 -7.50 12.08
CA ILE A 200 -8.50 -6.48 11.85
C ILE A 200 -8.49 -6.18 10.35
N HIS A 201 -8.85 -4.95 10.00
CA HIS A 201 -8.80 -4.46 8.62
C HIS A 201 -7.80 -3.32 8.50
N THR A 202 -7.12 -3.25 7.36
CA THR A 202 -6.18 -2.16 7.07
C THR A 202 -6.65 -1.34 5.89
N GLY A 203 -6.47 -0.02 5.95
CA GLY A 203 -6.68 0.90 4.85
C GLY A 203 -5.45 1.77 4.67
N VAL A 204 -5.17 2.22 3.44
CA VAL A 204 -4.03 3.09 3.18
C VAL A 204 -4.46 4.26 2.31
N PHE A 205 -4.48 5.45 2.88
CA PHE A 205 -4.52 6.69 2.11
C PHE A 205 -3.11 7.02 1.62
N TYR A 206 -2.97 7.51 0.41
CA TYR A 206 -1.67 7.92 -0.10
C TYR A 206 -1.77 9.09 -1.07
N VAL A 207 -0.72 9.90 -1.10
CA VAL A 207 -0.49 10.97 -2.07
C VAL A 207 0.97 10.92 -2.49
N GLY A 208 1.25 11.10 -3.77
CA GLY A 208 2.62 11.04 -4.25
C GLY A 208 2.84 11.66 -5.60
N VAL A 209 4.12 11.70 -5.94
CA VAL A 209 4.62 12.20 -7.21
C VAL A 209 5.47 11.13 -7.89
N GLY A 210 5.44 11.11 -9.20
CA GLY A 210 6.17 10.14 -10.00
C GLY A 210 6.76 10.74 -11.26
N TYR A 211 7.59 9.94 -11.90
CA TYR A 211 8.19 10.25 -13.21
C TYR A 211 8.03 9.05 -14.13
N ASN A 212 7.52 9.31 -15.33
CA ASN A 212 7.38 8.34 -16.42
C ASN A 212 8.53 8.51 -17.41
N PHE A 213 9.14 7.39 -17.80
CA PHE A 213 10.29 7.35 -18.72
C PHE A 213 9.86 7.22 -20.18
#